data_1c947d344369943ff21d6f54207ca685
#
_entry.id   1c947d344369943ff21d6f54207ca685
#
_cell.length_a   1.000
_cell.length_b   1.000
_cell.length_c   1.000
_cell.angle_alpha   90.00
_cell.angle_beta   90.00
_cell.angle_gamma   90.00
#
_symmetry.space_group_name_H-M   'P 1'
#
loop_
_entity.id
_entity.type
_entity.pdbx_description
1 polymer ?
#
loop_
_entity_poly.entity_id
_entity_poly.type
_entity_poly.pdbx_seq_one_letter_code
_entity_poly.pdbx_strand_id
1 'polypeptide(L)'
;PPSKKPYFENNINSFRDVLLSIKELAKKIECENFANIFTSAINLLDGCSEYPDEKYGLSLPPIPQQNLQMFEAASISDVFGAMGSWNDSPAYMAHKKGLSEEYETLSSELLKNVRLAILYAINEW
;
A
#
# COMPACT_ATOMS: atom_id res chain seq x y z
N PRO A 1 3.08 1.28 -32.10
CA PRO A 1 3.76 0.19 -31.51
C PRO A 1 3.88 0.29 -30.01
N PRO A 2 4.02 -0.88 -29.47
CA PRO A 2 4.11 -0.98 -28.02
C PRO A 2 5.23 -0.18 -27.41
N SER A 3 6.23 0.17 -28.19
CA SER A 3 7.35 0.94 -27.68
C SER A 3 6.93 2.30 -27.16
N LYS A 4 5.73 2.75 -27.50
CA LYS A 4 5.25 4.04 -27.03
C LYS A 4 4.53 3.94 -25.68
N LYS A 5 4.22 2.74 -25.25
CA LYS A 5 3.53 2.56 -23.99
C LYS A 5 4.48 2.83 -22.82
N PRO A 6 4.10 3.62 -21.82
CA PRO A 6 4.95 3.79 -20.65
C PRO A 6 5.18 2.46 -19.95
N TYR A 7 6.39 2.28 -19.47
CA TYR A 7 6.75 1.10 -18.71
C TYR A 7 6.78 1.43 -17.22
N PHE A 8 6.16 0.59 -16.42
CA PHE A 8 6.16 0.77 -14.97
C PHE A 8 6.88 -0.41 -14.33
N GLU A 9 7.84 -0.11 -13.50
CA GLU A 9 8.62 -1.15 -12.83
C GLU A 9 7.80 -1.81 -11.73
N ASN A 10 8.10 -3.09 -11.52
CA ASN A 10 7.53 -3.83 -10.41
C ASN A 10 8.23 -3.36 -9.13
N ASN A 11 7.53 -2.58 -8.32
CA ASN A 11 8.10 -2.01 -7.11
C ASN A 11 7.74 -2.79 -5.84
N ILE A 12 7.46 -4.09 -5.99
CA ILE A 12 6.98 -4.88 -4.85
C ILE A 12 7.95 -4.85 -3.66
N ASN A 13 9.25 -4.90 -3.93
CA ASN A 13 10.23 -4.90 -2.84
C ASN A 13 10.28 -3.56 -2.11
N SER A 14 10.32 -2.46 -2.85
CA SER A 14 10.26 -1.12 -2.24
C SER A 14 8.98 -0.90 -1.46
N PHE A 15 7.87 -1.34 -2.04
CA PHE A 15 6.56 -1.19 -1.42
C PHE A 15 6.50 -2.00 -0.13
N ARG A 16 6.98 -3.23 -0.17
CA ARG A 16 7.01 -4.08 1.01
C ARG A 16 7.88 -3.49 2.10
N ASP A 17 9.04 -2.95 1.72
CA ASP A 17 9.96 -2.34 2.69
C ASP A 17 9.33 -1.13 3.38
N VAL A 18 8.66 -0.25 2.63
CA VAL A 18 8.04 0.91 3.27
C VAL A 18 6.88 0.49 4.14
N LEU A 19 6.14 -0.56 3.75
CA LEU A 19 5.05 -1.08 4.58
C LEU A 19 5.58 -1.60 5.91
N LEU A 20 6.70 -2.31 5.89
CA LEU A 20 7.31 -2.79 7.13
C LEU A 20 7.72 -1.64 8.03
N SER A 21 8.34 -0.62 7.45
CA SER A 21 8.80 0.53 8.23
C SER A 21 7.64 1.35 8.79
N ILE A 22 6.63 1.62 7.99
CA ILE A 22 5.52 2.44 8.42
C ILE A 22 4.62 1.68 9.40
N LYS A 23 4.58 0.36 9.29
CA LYS A 23 3.89 -0.47 10.27
C LYS A 23 4.52 -0.30 11.65
N GLU A 24 5.85 -0.33 11.71
CA GLU A 24 6.56 -0.14 12.98
C GLU A 24 6.32 1.27 13.53
N LEU A 25 6.31 2.26 12.66
CA LEU A 25 5.99 3.61 13.07
C LEU A 25 4.57 3.69 13.64
N ALA A 26 3.61 3.07 12.97
CA ALA A 26 2.22 3.06 13.44
C ALA A 26 2.12 2.49 14.85
N LYS A 27 2.90 1.46 15.15
CA LYS A 27 2.94 0.89 16.51
C LYS A 27 3.55 1.86 17.50
N LYS A 28 4.64 2.55 17.12
CA LYS A 28 5.30 3.50 17.99
C LYS A 28 4.38 4.66 18.37
N ILE A 29 3.54 5.09 17.46
CA ILE A 29 2.62 6.20 17.71
C ILE A 29 1.24 5.71 18.17
N GLU A 30 1.15 4.43 18.52
CA GLU A 30 -0.05 3.84 19.13
C GLU A 30 -1.27 3.87 18.21
N CYS A 31 -1.04 3.70 16.92
CA CYS A 31 -2.11 3.65 15.93
C CYS A 31 -2.25 2.21 15.41
N GLU A 32 -2.72 1.31 16.27
CA GLU A 32 -2.77 -0.12 16.01
C GLU A 32 -3.64 -0.47 14.80
N ASN A 33 -4.74 0.24 14.60
CA ASN A 33 -5.58 -0.03 13.44
C ASN A 33 -4.83 0.16 12.13
N PHE A 34 -3.97 1.17 12.08
CA PHE A 34 -3.15 1.38 10.88
C PHE A 34 -2.04 0.34 10.77
N ALA A 35 -1.45 -0.04 11.90
CA ALA A 35 -0.46 -1.12 11.90
C ALA A 35 -1.08 -2.40 11.33
N ASN A 36 -2.32 -2.68 11.67
CA ASN A 36 -3.02 -3.86 11.17
C ASN A 36 -3.30 -3.75 9.67
N ILE A 37 -3.65 -2.56 9.19
CA ILE A 37 -3.84 -2.34 7.76
C ILE A 37 -2.55 -2.63 7.00
N PHE A 38 -1.44 -2.10 7.48
CA PHE A 38 -0.15 -2.30 6.82
C PHE A 38 0.27 -3.76 6.86
N THR A 39 -0.03 -4.45 7.96
CA THR A 39 0.23 -5.90 8.07
C THR A 39 -0.57 -6.67 7.02
N SER A 40 -1.84 -6.30 6.83
CA SER A 40 -2.68 -6.96 5.83
C SER A 40 -2.14 -6.75 4.42
N ALA A 41 -1.65 -5.54 4.15
CA ALA A 41 -1.06 -5.24 2.85
C ALA A 41 0.19 -6.09 2.60
N ILE A 42 1.03 -6.23 3.61
CA ILE A 42 2.24 -7.06 3.50
C ILE A 42 1.85 -8.52 3.21
N ASN A 43 0.84 -9.01 3.90
CA ASN A 43 0.38 -10.39 3.70
C ASN A 43 -0.14 -10.60 2.28
N LEU A 44 -0.82 -9.61 1.72
CA LEU A 44 -1.25 -9.69 0.33
C LEU A 44 -0.06 -9.76 -0.63
N LEU A 45 0.95 -8.93 -0.39
CA LEU A 45 2.15 -8.95 -1.23
C LEU A 45 2.90 -10.27 -1.13
N ASP A 46 2.84 -10.90 0.02
CA ASP A 46 3.52 -12.18 0.25
C ASP A 46 2.69 -13.38 -0.20
N GLY A 47 1.48 -13.14 -0.70
CA GLY A 47 0.62 -14.23 -1.17
C GLY A 47 0.00 -15.04 -0.05
N CYS A 48 -0.04 -14.49 1.16
CA CYS A 48 -0.58 -15.22 2.31
C CYS A 48 -2.10 -15.14 2.41
N SER A 49 -2.70 -14.20 1.70
CA SER A 49 -4.15 -14.03 1.70
C SER A 49 -4.75 -14.64 0.45
N GLU A 50 -5.86 -15.33 0.62
CA GLU A 50 -6.58 -15.86 -0.52
C GLU A 50 -7.42 -14.79 -1.16
N TYR A 51 -7.53 -14.90 -2.47
CA TYR A 51 -8.27 -13.95 -3.25
C TYR A 51 -9.38 -14.69 -3.98
N PRO A 52 -10.59 -14.72 -3.40
CA PRO A 52 -11.67 -15.46 -4.05
C PRO A 52 -12.08 -14.78 -5.35
N ASP A 53 -12.19 -15.56 -6.39
CA ASP A 53 -12.59 -15.05 -7.69
C ASP A 53 -13.94 -14.37 -7.64
N GLU A 54 -14.82 -14.88 -6.80
CA GLU A 54 -16.17 -14.35 -6.68
C GLU A 54 -16.20 -12.92 -6.16
N LYS A 55 -15.14 -12.49 -5.51
CA LYS A 55 -15.12 -11.15 -4.93
C LYS A 55 -15.33 -10.07 -5.96
N TYR A 56 -14.85 -10.29 -7.17
CA TYR A 56 -14.96 -9.30 -8.24
C TYR A 56 -15.96 -9.66 -9.30
N GLY A 57 -16.64 -10.79 -9.16
CA GLY A 57 -17.58 -11.22 -10.15
C GLY A 57 -16.90 -11.93 -11.30
N LEU A 58 -17.70 -12.33 -12.26
CA LEU A 58 -17.23 -13.23 -13.31
C LEU A 58 -16.77 -12.53 -14.58
N SER A 59 -17.02 -11.24 -14.69
CA SER A 59 -16.78 -10.56 -15.97
C SER A 59 -15.45 -9.83 -16.01
N LEU A 60 -14.60 -10.00 -15.00
CA LEU A 60 -13.30 -9.35 -15.00
C LEU A 60 -12.36 -10.02 -16.00
N PRO A 61 -11.55 -9.23 -16.68
CA PRO A 61 -10.53 -9.85 -17.54
C PRO A 61 -9.53 -10.62 -16.69
N PRO A 62 -8.86 -11.60 -17.28
CA PRO A 62 -7.88 -12.38 -16.53
C PRO A 62 -6.68 -11.53 -16.17
N ILE A 63 -6.56 -11.21 -14.90
CA ILE A 63 -5.44 -10.45 -14.37
C ILE A 63 -4.57 -11.42 -13.60
N PRO A 64 -3.24 -11.42 -13.81
CA PRO A 64 -2.37 -12.32 -13.05
C PRO A 64 -2.58 -12.12 -11.56
N GLN A 65 -2.56 -13.22 -10.83
CA GLN A 65 -2.78 -13.21 -9.39
C GLN A 65 -1.88 -12.24 -8.68
N GLN A 66 -0.62 -12.19 -9.06
CA GLN A 66 0.36 -11.31 -8.47
C GLN A 66 -0.02 -9.84 -8.65
N ASN A 67 -0.50 -9.48 -9.85
CA ASN A 67 -0.92 -8.10 -10.11
C ASN A 67 -2.15 -7.73 -9.29
N LEU A 68 -3.07 -8.67 -9.16
CA LEU A 68 -4.28 -8.46 -8.38
C LEU A 68 -3.95 -8.25 -6.91
N GLN A 69 -3.04 -9.06 -6.37
CA GLN A 69 -2.60 -8.92 -5.00
C GLN A 69 -1.91 -7.57 -4.76
N MET A 70 -1.11 -7.15 -5.71
CA MET A 70 -0.40 -5.89 -5.63
C MET A 70 -1.38 -4.71 -5.68
N PHE A 71 -2.37 -4.79 -6.55
CA PHE A 71 -3.41 -3.77 -6.63
C PHE A 71 -4.19 -3.68 -5.32
N GLU A 72 -4.54 -4.82 -4.76
CA GLU A 72 -5.30 -4.84 -3.51
C GLU A 72 -4.47 -4.32 -2.34
N ALA A 73 -3.21 -4.72 -2.27
CA ALA A 73 -2.32 -4.22 -1.22
C ALA A 73 -2.20 -2.70 -1.30
N ALA A 74 -2.07 -2.17 -2.52
CA ALA A 74 -1.99 -0.72 -2.73
C ALA A 74 -3.29 -0.04 -2.32
N SER A 75 -4.42 -0.65 -2.66
CA SER A 75 -5.73 -0.06 -2.34
C SER A 75 -5.97 0.06 -0.85
N ILE A 76 -5.66 -1.00 -0.09
CA ILE A 76 -5.87 -0.92 1.35
C ILE A 76 -4.84 -0.06 2.05
N SER A 77 -3.68 0.13 1.42
CA SER A 77 -2.62 0.97 1.98
C SER A 77 -2.81 2.45 1.67
N ASP A 78 -3.78 2.78 0.83
CA ASP A 78 -4.06 4.18 0.51
C ASP A 78 -4.89 4.76 1.65
N VAL A 79 -4.19 5.17 2.70
CA VAL A 79 -4.80 5.62 3.95
C VAL A 79 -4.88 7.14 4.03
N PHE A 80 -4.76 7.81 2.89
CA PHE A 80 -4.66 9.27 2.84
C PHE A 80 -5.97 9.93 2.43
N GLY A 81 -6.21 11.11 2.97
CA GLY A 81 -7.23 12.00 2.43
C GLY A 81 -8.64 11.90 2.97
N ALA A 82 -8.99 10.86 3.72
CA ALA A 82 -10.33 10.74 4.29
C ALA A 82 -10.33 11.15 5.76
N MET A 83 -11.50 11.49 6.27
CA MET A 83 -11.63 11.78 7.70
C MET A 83 -11.27 10.52 8.50
N GLY A 84 -10.48 10.67 9.55
CA GLY A 84 -9.98 9.54 10.31
C GLY A 84 -8.85 8.81 9.60
N SER A 85 -8.27 9.45 8.59
CA SER A 85 -7.19 8.87 7.80
C SER A 85 -5.86 8.99 8.53
N TRP A 86 -4.83 8.46 7.86
CA TRP A 86 -3.46 8.54 8.34
C TRP A 86 -3.01 9.98 8.57
N ASN A 87 -3.62 10.94 7.87
CA ASN A 87 -3.25 12.36 7.97
C ASN A 87 -3.83 13.06 9.21
N ASP A 88 -4.69 12.40 9.94
CA ASP A 88 -5.36 13.00 11.12
C ASP A 88 -4.64 12.67 12.41
N SER A 89 -5.22 11.80 13.24
CA SER A 89 -4.65 11.45 14.55
C SER A 89 -3.20 10.93 14.46
N PRO A 90 -2.86 10.10 13.49
CA PRO A 90 -1.47 9.63 13.42
C PRO A 90 -0.46 10.76 13.27
N ALA A 91 -0.78 11.80 12.49
CA ALA A 91 0.13 12.94 12.35
C ALA A 91 0.34 13.64 13.69
N TYR A 92 -0.75 13.83 14.43
CA TYR A 92 -0.69 14.46 15.75
C TYR A 92 0.12 13.60 16.73
N MET A 93 -0.12 12.29 16.73
CA MET A 93 0.59 11.38 17.62
C MET A 93 2.08 11.33 17.32
N ALA A 94 2.43 11.35 16.04
CA ALA A 94 3.84 11.39 15.63
C ALA A 94 4.50 12.67 16.12
N HIS A 95 3.83 13.80 15.98
CA HIS A 95 4.34 15.07 16.47
C HIS A 95 4.54 15.02 17.97
N LYS A 96 3.57 14.53 18.70
CA LYS A 96 3.60 14.46 20.14
C LYS A 96 4.79 13.61 20.64
N LYS A 97 5.13 12.57 19.90
CA LYS A 97 6.21 11.66 20.28
C LYS A 97 7.56 12.03 19.68
N GLY A 98 7.64 13.16 18.97
CA GLY A 98 8.89 13.61 18.37
C GLY A 98 9.28 12.81 17.15
N LEU A 99 8.31 12.23 16.45
CA LEU A 99 8.56 11.37 15.27
C LEU A 99 7.98 11.97 13.99
N SER A 100 7.76 13.29 13.96
CA SER A 100 7.19 13.95 12.78
C SER A 100 8.00 13.74 11.52
N GLU A 101 9.33 13.81 11.64
CA GLU A 101 10.19 13.67 10.46
C GLU A 101 10.08 12.26 9.88
N GLU A 102 10.15 11.26 10.74
CA GLU A 102 9.99 9.88 10.31
C GLU A 102 8.63 9.65 9.70
N TYR A 103 7.59 10.23 10.33
CA TYR A 103 6.23 10.12 9.85
C TYR A 103 6.10 10.71 8.44
N GLU A 104 6.66 11.90 8.22
CA GLU A 104 6.54 12.55 6.91
C GLU A 104 7.32 11.81 5.83
N THR A 105 8.51 11.34 6.15
CA THR A 105 9.33 10.60 5.21
C THR A 105 8.63 9.30 4.79
N LEU A 106 8.19 8.51 5.76
CA LEU A 106 7.55 7.23 5.46
C LEU A 106 6.19 7.42 4.78
N SER A 107 5.45 8.46 5.15
CA SER A 107 4.18 8.75 4.50
C SER A 107 4.36 9.08 3.03
N SER A 108 5.36 9.90 2.71
CA SER A 108 5.67 10.24 1.32
C SER A 108 6.09 9.01 0.52
N GLU A 109 6.91 8.18 1.12
CA GLU A 109 7.38 6.97 0.46
C GLU A 109 6.26 5.97 0.25
N LEU A 110 5.36 5.86 1.22
CA LEU A 110 4.22 4.98 1.06
C LEU A 110 3.32 5.45 -0.08
N LEU A 111 3.00 6.73 -0.12
CA LEU A 111 2.15 7.27 -1.17
C LEU A 111 2.75 7.04 -2.55
N LYS A 112 4.05 7.27 -2.68
CA LYS A 112 4.75 7.05 -3.93
C LYS A 112 4.66 5.58 -4.35
N ASN A 113 4.89 4.67 -3.42
CA ASN A 113 4.87 3.23 -3.72
C ASN A 113 3.47 2.73 -4.02
N VAL A 114 2.45 3.24 -3.33
CA VAL A 114 1.06 2.91 -3.60
C VAL A 114 0.73 3.27 -5.05
N ARG A 115 1.07 4.47 -5.47
CA ARG A 115 0.80 4.93 -6.83
C ARG A 115 1.51 4.10 -7.88
N LEU A 116 2.78 3.80 -7.65
CA LEU A 116 3.55 2.98 -8.58
C LEU A 116 3.01 1.56 -8.66
N ALA A 117 2.61 1.00 -7.52
CA ALA A 117 2.07 -0.35 -7.49
C ALA A 117 0.78 -0.45 -8.29
N ILE A 118 -0.08 0.54 -8.16
CA ILE A 118 -1.33 0.58 -8.91
C ILE A 118 -1.04 0.67 -10.41
N LEU A 119 -0.14 1.56 -10.80
CA LEU A 119 0.21 1.73 -12.21
C LEU A 119 0.80 0.45 -12.79
N TYR A 120 1.68 -0.20 -12.06
CA TYR A 120 2.26 -1.46 -12.50
C TYR A 120 1.17 -2.53 -12.63
N ALA A 121 0.35 -2.67 -11.61
CA ALA A 121 -0.65 -3.73 -11.57
C ALA A 121 -1.66 -3.64 -12.71
N ILE A 122 -1.98 -2.42 -13.13
CA ILE A 122 -2.96 -2.21 -14.19
C ILE A 122 -2.35 -2.32 -15.58
N ASN A 123 -1.09 -1.93 -15.73
CA ASN A 123 -0.49 -1.76 -17.06
C ASN A 123 0.48 -2.85 -17.48
N GLU A 124 1.05 -3.60 -16.55
CA GLU A 124 2.15 -4.51 -16.86
C GLU A 124 1.75 -5.97 -16.72
N TRP A 125 0.80 -6.41 -17.58
CA TRP A 125 0.42 -7.83 -17.61
C TRP A 125 -0.20 -8.22 -18.94
#